data_1ff813b6ef7f687ac8c65c346cb27fd4
#
_entry.id   1ff813b6ef7f687ac8c65c346cb27fd4
#
_cell.length_a   1.000
_cell.length_b   1.000
_cell.length_c   1.000
_cell.angle_alpha   90.00
_cell.angle_beta   90.00
_cell.angle_gamma   90.00
#
_symmetry.space_group_name_H-M   'P 1'
#
loop_
_entity.id
_entity.type
_entity.pdbx_description
1 polymer ?
#
loop_
_entity_poly.entity_id
_entity_poly.type
_entity_poly.pdbx_seq_one_letter_code
_entity_poly.pdbx_strand_id
1 'polypeptide(L)'
;MSAAPDWNPATLTQRVFEILRDEILDVSEGFTPQSNLVDAGLDSLAVTQLMLSIEESTGIWVDESLLTPENLETTATLALCVHSQLD
;
A
#
# COMPACT_ATOMS: atom_id res chain seq x y z
N MET A 1 9.81 15.04 21.49
CA MET A 1 9.89 14.85 20.15
C MET A 1 9.27 13.56 19.72
N SER A 2 8.56 13.50 18.85
CA SER A 2 8.24 12.30 18.36
C SER A 2 8.50 12.32 16.95
N ALA A 3 9.41 11.60 16.59
CA ALA A 3 9.64 11.41 15.23
C ALA A 3 8.59 10.53 14.66
N ALA A 4 8.26 10.76 13.47
CA ALA A 4 7.51 9.80 12.71
C ALA A 4 8.31 8.50 12.68
N PRO A 5 7.64 7.35 12.61
CA PRO A 5 8.37 6.10 12.50
C PRO A 5 9.28 6.14 11.29
N ASP A 6 10.43 5.49 11.41
CA ASP A 6 11.32 5.36 10.28
C ASP A 6 10.80 4.26 9.38
N TRP A 7 10.05 4.65 8.38
CA TRP A 7 9.50 3.69 7.43
C TRP A 7 10.61 3.19 6.49
N ASN A 8 10.81 1.91 6.47
CA ASN A 8 11.69 1.28 5.48
C ASN A 8 10.84 0.35 4.63
N PRO A 9 11.40 -0.22 3.55
CA PRO A 9 10.57 -1.05 2.66
C PRO A 9 9.88 -2.21 3.38
N ALA A 10 10.54 -2.81 4.37
CA ALA A 10 9.93 -3.96 5.08
C ALA A 10 8.76 -3.51 5.94
N THR A 11 8.92 -2.43 6.72
CA THR A 11 7.84 -1.96 7.58
C THR A 11 6.70 -1.37 6.76
N LEU A 12 7.01 -0.69 5.66
CA LEU A 12 5.96 -0.19 4.76
C LEU A 12 5.20 -1.33 4.11
N THR A 13 5.91 -2.36 3.66
CA THR A 13 5.24 -3.52 3.07
C THR A 13 4.25 -4.13 4.06
N GLN A 14 4.68 -4.29 5.31
CA GLN A 14 3.81 -4.86 6.33
C GLN A 14 2.60 -3.96 6.59
N ARG A 15 2.81 -2.65 6.69
CA ARG A 15 1.69 -1.74 6.97
C ARG A 15 0.72 -1.67 5.79
N VAL A 16 1.22 -1.58 4.57
CA VAL A 16 0.37 -1.55 3.39
C VAL A 16 -0.39 -2.86 3.27
N PHE A 17 0.27 -3.98 3.56
CA PHE A 17 -0.37 -5.29 3.54
C PHE A 17 -1.53 -5.33 4.53
N GLU A 18 -1.33 -4.85 5.76
CA GLU A 18 -2.38 -4.84 6.77
C GLU A 18 -3.57 -3.98 6.33
N ILE A 19 -3.29 -2.82 5.75
CA ILE A 19 -4.34 -1.94 5.26
C ILE A 19 -5.15 -2.64 4.16
N LEU A 20 -4.45 -3.24 3.20
CA LEU A 20 -5.12 -3.94 2.10
C LEU A 20 -5.97 -5.08 2.62
N ARG A 21 -5.41 -5.90 3.50
CA ARG A 21 -6.09 -7.08 4.00
C ARG A 21 -7.29 -6.74 4.87
N ASP A 22 -7.15 -5.73 5.73
CA ASP A 22 -8.13 -5.48 6.77
C ASP A 22 -9.12 -4.39 6.42
N GLU A 23 -8.77 -3.46 5.55
CA GLU A 23 -9.60 -2.27 5.31
C GLU A 23 -10.07 -2.11 3.87
N ILE A 24 -9.31 -2.62 2.90
CA ILE A 24 -9.56 -2.31 1.49
C ILE A 24 -10.13 -3.51 0.75
N LEU A 25 -9.53 -4.69 0.92
CA LEU A 25 -9.89 -5.88 0.18
C LEU A 25 -10.57 -6.88 1.08
N ASP A 26 -11.41 -7.75 0.47
CA ASP A 26 -12.01 -8.87 1.18
C ASP A 26 -11.29 -10.13 0.71
N VAL A 27 -10.23 -10.49 1.41
CA VAL A 27 -9.34 -11.56 0.98
C VAL A 27 -9.26 -12.67 2.03
N SER A 28 -8.85 -13.84 1.56
CA SER A 28 -8.70 -15.01 2.40
C SER A 28 -7.29 -15.08 2.98
N GLU A 29 -7.05 -16.14 3.75
CA GLU A 29 -5.75 -16.36 4.41
C GLU A 29 -4.60 -16.53 3.43
N GLY A 30 -4.90 -16.88 2.19
CA GLY A 30 -3.85 -17.04 1.19
C GLY A 30 -3.27 -15.75 0.64
N PHE A 31 -3.81 -14.60 1.06
CA PHE A 31 -3.32 -13.30 0.60
C PHE A 31 -1.96 -13.00 1.22
N THR A 32 -0.99 -12.69 0.37
CA THR A 32 0.38 -12.40 0.81
C THR A 32 0.86 -11.10 0.16
N PRO A 33 1.99 -10.54 0.62
CA PRO A 33 2.55 -9.34 -0.03
C PRO A 33 2.93 -9.55 -1.50
N GLN A 34 3.04 -10.79 -1.96
CA GLN A 34 3.32 -11.08 -3.35
C GLN A 34 2.07 -11.42 -4.16
N SER A 35 0.91 -11.43 -3.54
CA SER A 35 -0.34 -11.69 -4.25
C SER A 35 -0.66 -10.56 -5.22
N ASN A 36 -1.22 -10.90 -6.38
CA ASN A 36 -1.62 -9.91 -7.36
C ASN A 36 -2.83 -9.14 -6.85
N LEU A 37 -2.70 -7.82 -6.77
CA LEU A 37 -3.73 -6.99 -6.16
C LEU A 37 -4.98 -6.90 -7.03
N VAL A 38 -4.82 -6.87 -8.35
CA VAL A 38 -5.97 -6.84 -9.25
C VAL A 38 -6.77 -8.13 -9.10
N ASP A 39 -6.09 -9.27 -9.03
CA ASP A 39 -6.75 -10.55 -8.82
C ASP A 39 -7.44 -10.61 -7.47
N ALA A 40 -6.94 -9.87 -6.49
CA ALA A 40 -7.53 -9.81 -5.15
C ALA A 40 -8.70 -8.83 -5.06
N GLY A 41 -8.99 -8.09 -6.14
CA GLY A 41 -10.14 -7.21 -6.17
C GLY A 41 -9.83 -5.72 -6.15
N LEU A 42 -8.56 -5.34 -6.30
CA LEU A 42 -8.21 -3.92 -6.31
C LEU A 42 -8.75 -3.25 -7.57
N ASP A 43 -9.53 -2.19 -7.39
CA ASP A 43 -10.08 -1.40 -8.49
C ASP A 43 -9.85 0.08 -8.20
N SER A 44 -10.37 0.96 -9.07
CA SER A 44 -10.13 2.39 -8.96
C SER A 44 -10.60 2.96 -7.63
N LEU A 45 -11.77 2.53 -7.16
CA LEU A 45 -12.30 3.01 -5.91
C LEU A 45 -11.45 2.52 -4.74
N ALA A 46 -11.05 1.26 -4.80
CA ALA A 46 -10.20 0.69 -3.75
C ALA A 46 -8.85 1.39 -3.69
N VAL A 47 -8.29 1.75 -4.85
CA VAL A 47 -7.03 2.50 -4.90
C VAL A 47 -7.17 3.85 -4.19
N THR A 48 -8.26 4.56 -4.44
CA THR A 48 -8.48 5.85 -3.78
C THR A 48 -8.56 5.68 -2.27
N GLN A 49 -9.31 4.69 -1.80
CA GLN A 49 -9.42 4.42 -0.38
C GLN A 49 -8.08 4.02 0.21
N LEU A 50 -7.32 3.22 -0.52
CA LEU A 50 -5.99 2.78 -0.09
C LEU A 50 -5.05 3.97 0.11
N MET A 51 -5.06 4.92 -0.83
CA MET A 51 -4.18 6.09 -0.72
C MET A 51 -4.52 6.92 0.53
N LEU A 52 -5.80 7.10 0.79
CA LEU A 52 -6.23 7.82 1.99
C LEU A 52 -5.80 7.08 3.26
N SER A 53 -5.96 5.76 3.28
CA SER A 53 -5.57 4.97 4.45
C SER A 53 -4.06 4.99 4.67
N ILE A 54 -3.29 4.94 3.59
CA ILE A 54 -1.83 5.03 3.70
C ILE A 54 -1.43 6.38 4.27
N GLU A 55 -2.04 7.46 3.79
CA GLU A 55 -1.73 8.79 4.30
C GLU A 55 -2.07 8.89 5.78
N GLU A 56 -3.22 8.39 6.19
CA GLU A 56 -3.61 8.44 7.58
C GLU A 56 -2.69 7.63 8.48
N SER A 57 -2.22 6.50 7.99
CA SER A 57 -1.43 5.58 8.79
C SER A 57 0.05 5.96 8.83
N THR A 58 0.57 6.49 7.73
CA THR A 58 2.02 6.73 7.60
C THR A 58 2.39 8.19 7.43
N GLY A 59 1.42 9.04 7.09
CA GLY A 59 1.70 10.43 6.76
C GLY A 59 2.28 10.62 5.37
N ILE A 60 2.33 9.56 4.56
CA ILE A 60 2.93 9.60 3.22
C ILE A 60 1.82 9.69 2.19
N TRP A 61 1.89 10.71 1.34
CA TRP A 61 0.95 10.85 0.21
C TRP A 61 1.65 10.42 -1.06
N VAL A 62 1.00 9.57 -1.85
CA VAL A 62 1.54 9.08 -3.11
C VAL A 62 0.81 9.75 -4.25
N ASP A 63 1.57 10.36 -5.15
CA ASP A 63 1.00 11.02 -6.31
C ASP A 63 0.32 9.99 -7.22
N GLU A 64 -0.85 10.35 -7.73
CA GLU A 64 -1.65 9.48 -8.57
C GLU A 64 -0.89 9.01 -9.81
N SER A 65 0.00 9.86 -10.33
CA SER A 65 0.79 9.51 -11.51
C SER A 65 1.73 8.33 -11.28
N LEU A 66 2.00 8.01 -10.02
CA LEU A 66 2.88 6.89 -9.68
C LEU A 66 2.10 5.57 -9.54
N LEU A 67 0.78 5.62 -9.61
CA LEU A 67 -0.05 4.45 -9.41
C LEU A 67 -0.27 3.73 -10.74
N THR A 68 0.83 3.24 -11.29
CA THR A 68 0.82 2.50 -12.55
C THR A 68 0.48 1.03 -12.30
N PRO A 69 0.07 0.29 -13.33
CA PRO A 69 -0.20 -1.15 -13.14
C PRO A 69 0.98 -1.90 -12.54
N GLU A 70 2.21 -1.53 -12.91
CA GLU A 70 3.40 -2.17 -12.35
C GLU A 70 3.52 -1.91 -10.86
N ASN A 71 3.29 -0.67 -10.43
CA ASN A 71 3.40 -0.32 -9.01
C ASN A 71 2.26 -0.89 -8.19
N LEU A 72 1.12 -1.13 -8.81
CA LEU A 72 -0.06 -1.68 -8.14
C LEU A 72 -0.16 -3.20 -8.30
N GLU A 73 0.89 -3.85 -8.78
CA GLU A 73 0.83 -5.28 -9.04
C GLU A 73 0.74 -6.09 -7.75
N THR A 74 1.59 -5.80 -6.78
CA THR A 74 1.59 -6.50 -5.49
C THR A 74 1.77 -5.51 -4.36
N THR A 75 1.51 -5.97 -3.13
CA THR A 75 1.78 -5.15 -1.95
C THR A 75 3.24 -4.71 -1.91
N ALA A 76 4.15 -5.63 -2.23
CA ALA A 76 5.58 -5.33 -2.18
C ALA A 76 5.96 -4.23 -3.17
N THR A 77 5.45 -4.29 -4.42
CA THR A 77 5.77 -3.25 -5.40
C THR A 77 5.14 -1.91 -5.01
N LEU A 78 3.93 -1.95 -4.47
CA LEU A 78 3.27 -0.73 -4.03
C LEU A 78 4.02 -0.10 -2.86
N ALA A 79 4.49 -0.90 -1.92
CA ALA A 79 5.23 -0.38 -0.77
C ALA A 79 6.53 0.29 -1.20
N LEU A 80 7.21 -0.25 -2.21
CA LEU A 80 8.41 0.39 -2.74
C LEU A 80 8.08 1.74 -3.36
N CYS A 81 6.94 1.82 -4.05
CA CYS A 81 6.48 3.09 -4.62
C CYS A 81 6.21 4.10 -3.51
N VAL A 82 5.53 3.68 -2.45
CA VAL A 82 5.24 4.55 -1.31
C VAL A 82 6.55 5.01 -0.66
N HIS A 83 7.48 4.09 -0.47
CA HIS A 83 8.75 4.40 0.16
C HIS A 83 9.52 5.46 -0.63
N SER A 84 9.42 5.44 -1.95
CA SER A 84 10.12 6.41 -2.78
C SER A 84 9.65 7.84 -2.53
N GLN A 85 8.50 8.03 -1.92
CA GLN A 85 7.95 9.35 -1.62
C GLN A 85 8.49 9.93 -0.30
N LEU A 86 9.32 9.17 0.41
CA LEU A 86 9.89 9.64 1.67
C LEU A 86 11.07 10.57 1.50
N ASP A 87 11.62 10.68 0.33
CA ASP A 87 12.78 11.56 0.08
C ASP A 87 12.38 13.00 -0.08
#